data_5bc3e135a9da55dcd84e4d1eae01179e
#
_entry.id   5bc3e135a9da55dcd84e4d1eae01179e
#
_cell.length_a   1.000
_cell.length_b   1.000
_cell.length_c   1.000
_cell.angle_alpha   90.00
_cell.angle_beta   90.00
_cell.angle_gamma   90.00
#
_symmetry.space_group_name_H-M   'P 1'
#
loop_
_entity.id
_entity.type
_entity.pdbx_description
1 polymer ?
#
loop_
_entity_poly.entity_id
_entity_poly.type
_entity_poly.pdbx_seq_one_letter_code
_entity_poly.pdbx_strand_id
1 'polypeptide(L)'
;MVKTLGERKQMNILVTGGAGFIGTNLIKRLLKDGHNVVSLDNYSTGKEENHQEGCTYHDVDIRDAVSFDFFMENPDVIYHLAALPRIQPSFEFPATTLEVSMLGTMNILEWVRNKKFQPSDEQVDWKPRVVFAGSSSVHSGKYKNPYTFSKVMSDELCMMYKKIYGVDVSICRFYNVYGPHQLTEGDYCTVVGIF
;
A
#
# COMPACT_ATOMS: atom_id res chain seq x y z
N MET A 1 34.23 20.65 -5.18
CA MET A 1 32.94 21.36 -5.15
C MET A 1 31.87 20.30 -5.00
N VAL A 2 31.42 20.01 -3.77
CA VAL A 2 30.38 19.01 -3.48
C VAL A 2 29.05 19.65 -3.93
N LYS A 3 28.38 19.09 -4.95
CA LYS A 3 27.02 19.49 -5.30
C LYS A 3 26.15 19.25 -4.07
N THR A 4 25.70 20.33 -3.43
CA THR A 4 24.59 20.28 -2.47
C THR A 4 23.41 19.59 -3.16
N LEU A 5 23.00 18.44 -2.63
CA LEU A 5 21.74 17.80 -3.01
C LEU A 5 20.65 18.85 -2.77
N GLY A 6 20.01 19.31 -3.85
CA GLY A 6 18.95 20.29 -3.79
C GLY A 6 17.90 19.89 -2.74
N GLU A 7 17.33 20.87 -2.05
CA GLU A 7 16.27 20.67 -1.06
C GLU A 7 15.21 19.76 -1.68
N ARG A 8 14.99 18.58 -1.05
CA ARG A 8 13.96 17.66 -1.51
C ARG A 8 12.61 18.32 -1.25
N LYS A 9 11.78 18.44 -2.28
CA LYS A 9 10.44 18.97 -2.15
C LYS A 9 9.67 18.12 -1.13
N GLN A 10 9.09 18.76 -0.12
CA GLN A 10 8.13 18.11 0.79
C GLN A 10 6.94 17.60 -0.03
N MET A 11 6.51 16.38 0.24
CA MET A 11 5.37 15.73 -0.43
C MET A 11 4.33 15.31 0.60
N ASN A 12 3.07 15.25 0.16
CA ASN A 12 1.98 14.62 0.88
C ASN A 12 1.91 13.15 0.47
N ILE A 13 2.04 12.23 1.41
CA ILE A 13 2.16 10.81 1.15
C ILE A 13 1.12 10.02 1.94
N LEU A 14 0.32 9.24 1.22
CA LEU A 14 -0.61 8.29 1.80
C LEU A 14 0.01 6.88 1.82
N VAL A 15 -0.05 6.22 2.97
CA VAL A 15 0.42 4.84 3.13
C VAL A 15 -0.73 3.97 3.60
N THR A 16 -1.17 2.99 2.83
CA THR A 16 -2.09 1.96 3.33
C THR A 16 -1.31 0.79 3.89
N GLY A 17 -1.73 0.23 5.03
CA GLY A 17 -0.97 -0.80 5.74
C GLY A 17 0.24 -0.22 6.50
N GLY A 18 0.13 1.03 6.98
CA GLY A 18 1.25 1.75 7.58
C GLY A 18 1.63 1.31 8.99
N ALA A 19 0.72 0.66 9.74
CA ALA A 19 1.00 0.07 11.04
C ALA A 19 1.60 -1.35 10.97
N GLY A 20 1.70 -1.90 9.75
CA GLY A 20 2.36 -3.18 9.48
C GLY A 20 3.88 -3.06 9.40
N PHE A 21 4.58 -4.19 9.29
CA PHE A 21 6.04 -4.28 9.25
C PHE A 21 6.70 -3.35 8.21
N ILE A 22 6.34 -3.48 6.94
CA ILE A 22 6.95 -2.70 5.86
C ILE A 22 6.53 -1.24 5.95
N GLY A 23 5.23 -0.99 6.23
CA GLY A 23 4.66 0.35 6.36
C GLY A 23 5.35 1.19 7.43
N THR A 24 5.56 0.61 8.61
CA THR A 24 6.26 1.27 9.73
C THR A 24 7.67 1.74 9.34
N ASN A 25 8.45 0.87 8.72
CA ASN A 25 9.81 1.22 8.29
C ASN A 25 9.81 2.28 7.18
N LEU A 26 8.85 2.21 6.27
CA LEU A 26 8.67 3.20 5.22
C LEU A 26 8.29 4.57 5.80
N ILE A 27 7.27 4.62 6.67
CA ILE A 27 6.81 5.86 7.33
C ILE A 27 7.95 6.53 8.10
N LYS A 28 8.69 5.76 8.90
CA LYS A 28 9.87 6.26 9.62
C LYS A 28 10.88 6.93 8.68
N ARG A 29 11.10 6.35 7.51
CA ARG A 29 12.01 6.92 6.51
C ARG A 29 11.43 8.18 5.86
N LEU A 30 10.16 8.18 5.50
CA LEU A 30 9.49 9.32 4.86
C LEU A 30 9.44 10.55 5.77
N LEU A 31 9.13 10.35 7.06
CA LEU A 31 9.16 11.42 8.06
C LEU A 31 10.56 11.99 8.23
N LYS A 32 11.60 11.14 8.27
CA LYS A 32 13.00 11.56 8.33
C LYS A 32 13.40 12.39 7.10
N ASP A 33 12.85 12.08 5.93
CA ASP A 33 13.09 12.83 4.70
C ASP A 33 12.23 14.12 4.59
N GLY A 34 11.41 14.44 5.63
CA GLY A 34 10.65 15.69 5.77
C GLY A 34 9.30 15.71 5.05
N HIS A 35 8.73 14.53 4.73
CA HIS A 35 7.44 14.42 4.08
C HIS A 35 6.28 14.49 5.09
N ASN A 36 5.10 14.92 4.63
CA ASN A 36 3.84 14.82 5.36
C ASN A 36 3.22 13.44 5.08
N VAL A 37 2.96 12.64 6.13
CA VAL A 37 2.56 11.24 5.97
C VAL A 37 1.25 10.97 6.72
N VAL A 38 0.30 10.36 6.01
CA VAL A 38 -0.94 9.80 6.59
C VAL A 38 -0.94 8.29 6.34
N SER A 39 -1.38 7.53 7.33
CA SER A 39 -1.49 6.08 7.28
C SER A 39 -2.95 5.64 7.42
N LEU A 40 -3.37 4.70 6.57
CA LEU A 40 -4.64 3.96 6.70
C LEU A 40 -4.31 2.50 7.00
N ASP A 41 -4.82 1.99 8.13
CA ASP A 41 -4.61 0.60 8.55
C ASP A 41 -5.84 0.14 9.36
N ASN A 42 -6.32 -1.07 9.17
CA ASN A 42 -7.41 -1.64 9.99
C ASN A 42 -6.90 -2.53 11.13
N TYR A 43 -5.60 -2.50 11.36
CA TYR A 43 -4.89 -3.23 12.42
C TYR A 43 -5.11 -4.74 12.43
N SER A 44 -5.55 -5.32 11.30
CA SER A 44 -5.72 -6.78 11.19
C SER A 44 -4.41 -7.56 11.38
N THR A 45 -3.28 -6.96 11.00
CA THR A 45 -1.92 -7.47 11.22
C THR A 45 -0.96 -6.38 11.69
N GLY A 46 -1.32 -5.12 11.53
CA GLY A 46 -0.63 -3.96 12.06
C GLY A 46 -0.86 -3.80 13.57
N LYS A 47 -0.04 -2.98 14.22
CA LYS A 47 -0.12 -2.73 15.65
C LYS A 47 0.03 -1.24 15.95
N GLU A 48 -0.75 -0.72 16.92
CA GLU A 48 -0.63 0.68 17.35
C GLU A 48 0.75 1.02 17.93
N GLU A 49 1.42 0.05 18.54
CA GLU A 49 2.80 0.19 19.06
C GLU A 49 3.83 0.54 17.96
N ASN A 50 3.47 0.34 16.71
CA ASN A 50 4.30 0.68 15.55
C ASN A 50 4.14 2.13 15.07
N HIS A 51 3.24 2.90 15.68
CA HIS A 51 3.02 4.30 15.30
C HIS A 51 4.31 5.11 15.39
N GLN A 52 4.51 5.98 14.41
CA GLN A 52 5.65 6.88 14.35
C GLN A 52 5.16 8.32 14.62
N GLU A 53 5.83 9.00 15.55
CA GLU A 53 5.57 10.41 15.83
C GLU A 53 5.69 11.26 14.56
N GLY A 54 4.70 12.12 14.30
CA GLY A 54 4.64 12.93 13.08
C GLY A 54 3.87 12.31 11.91
N CYS A 55 3.38 11.07 12.05
CA CYS A 55 2.44 10.46 11.10
C CYS A 55 1.03 10.47 11.69
N THR A 56 0.02 10.82 10.88
CA THR A 56 -1.39 10.69 11.26
C THR A 56 -1.87 9.30 10.87
N TYR A 57 -2.49 8.57 11.81
CA TYR A 57 -3.04 7.23 11.57
C TYR A 57 -4.56 7.26 11.66
N HIS A 58 -5.20 6.55 10.73
CA HIS A 58 -6.64 6.32 10.71
C HIS A 58 -6.94 4.83 10.65
N ASP A 59 -7.88 4.38 11.50
CA ASP A 59 -8.43 3.01 11.45
C ASP A 59 -9.40 2.92 10.27
N VAL A 60 -8.96 2.31 9.19
CA VAL A 60 -9.72 2.22 7.92
C VAL A 60 -9.46 0.89 7.24
N ASP A 61 -10.53 0.20 6.88
CA ASP A 61 -10.45 -0.95 5.98
C ASP A 61 -10.50 -0.46 4.52
N ILE A 62 -9.49 -0.81 3.74
CA ILE A 62 -9.41 -0.42 2.32
C ILE A 62 -10.51 -1.06 1.46
N ARG A 63 -11.25 -2.06 1.98
CA ARG A 63 -12.41 -2.66 1.30
C ARG A 63 -13.64 -1.77 1.37
N ASP A 64 -13.70 -0.87 2.35
CA ASP A 64 -14.82 0.02 2.50
C ASP A 64 -14.82 1.05 1.37
N ALA A 65 -15.99 1.30 0.79
CA ALA A 65 -16.17 2.29 -0.26
C ALA A 65 -16.26 3.70 0.34
N VAL A 66 -15.20 4.13 1.04
CA VAL A 66 -15.09 5.49 1.61
C VAL A 66 -14.36 6.43 0.65
N SER A 67 -14.64 7.70 0.75
CA SER A 67 -13.82 8.70 0.06
C SER A 67 -12.48 8.86 0.80
N PHE A 68 -11.40 8.42 0.19
CA PHE A 68 -10.06 8.58 0.76
C PHE A 68 -9.62 10.05 0.86
N ASP A 69 -10.33 10.97 0.19
CA ASP A 69 -10.14 12.42 0.33
C ASP A 69 -10.35 12.92 1.74
N PHE A 70 -11.22 12.25 2.51
CA PHE A 70 -11.48 12.58 3.90
C PHE A 70 -10.21 12.46 4.77
N PHE A 71 -9.29 11.59 4.41
CA PHE A 71 -8.09 11.34 5.20
C PHE A 71 -6.89 12.13 4.69
N MET A 72 -6.74 12.29 3.39
CA MET A 72 -5.70 13.13 2.79
C MET A 72 -6.16 13.64 1.42
N GLU A 73 -6.35 14.95 1.32
CA GLU A 73 -6.63 15.58 0.06
C GLU A 73 -5.38 15.66 -0.82
N ASN A 74 -5.48 15.19 -2.06
CA ASN A 74 -4.45 15.31 -3.09
C ASN A 74 -3.03 14.83 -2.68
N PRO A 75 -2.83 13.56 -2.25
CA PRO A 75 -1.49 13.03 -2.02
C PRO A 75 -0.64 13.05 -3.30
N ASP A 76 0.65 13.37 -3.18
CA ASP A 76 1.61 13.28 -4.29
C ASP A 76 1.95 11.80 -4.62
N VAL A 77 2.02 10.97 -3.57
CA VAL A 77 2.33 9.53 -3.68
C VAL A 77 1.43 8.72 -2.76
N ILE A 78 0.95 7.60 -3.28
CA ILE A 78 0.19 6.60 -2.53
C ILE A 78 1.00 5.31 -2.50
N TYR A 79 1.51 4.94 -1.32
CA TYR A 79 2.11 3.62 -1.10
C TYR A 79 1.02 2.65 -0.67
N HIS A 80 0.60 1.78 -1.57
CA HIS A 80 -0.43 0.80 -1.31
C HIS A 80 0.20 -0.53 -0.86
N LEU A 81 0.35 -0.67 0.48
CA LEU A 81 0.97 -1.83 1.12
C LEU A 81 -0.05 -2.74 1.83
N ALA A 82 -1.25 -2.24 2.12
CA ALA A 82 -2.29 -3.00 2.81
C ALA A 82 -2.64 -4.28 2.05
N ALA A 83 -2.42 -5.40 2.69
CA ALA A 83 -2.71 -6.75 2.21
C ALA A 83 -2.57 -7.75 3.36
N LEU A 84 -3.24 -8.89 3.26
CA LEU A 84 -2.96 -10.02 4.14
C LEU A 84 -1.75 -10.78 3.56
N PRO A 85 -0.58 -10.74 4.23
CA PRO A 85 0.60 -11.46 3.77
C PRO A 85 0.49 -12.93 4.14
N ARG A 86 1.11 -13.83 3.41
CA ARG A 86 1.27 -15.25 3.69
C ARG A 86 0.33 -16.16 2.93
N ILE A 87 0.94 -17.31 2.59
CA ILE A 87 0.29 -18.35 1.80
C ILE A 87 -0.62 -19.20 2.66
N GLN A 88 -0.15 -19.64 3.85
CA GLN A 88 -0.92 -20.58 4.67
C GLN A 88 -2.27 -20.04 5.12
N PRO A 89 -2.37 -18.84 5.74
CA PRO A 89 -3.67 -18.28 6.09
C PRO A 89 -4.61 -18.08 4.89
N SER A 90 -4.07 -17.90 3.68
CA SER A 90 -4.90 -17.73 2.50
C SER A 90 -5.67 -18.99 2.10
N PHE A 91 -5.23 -20.18 2.50
CA PHE A 91 -6.00 -21.41 2.29
C PHE A 91 -7.19 -21.52 3.24
N GLU A 92 -7.05 -20.99 4.46
CA GLU A 92 -8.13 -21.02 5.46
C GLU A 92 -9.14 -19.90 5.20
N PHE A 93 -8.67 -18.72 4.78
CA PHE A 93 -9.49 -17.53 4.54
C PHE A 93 -9.33 -17.00 3.11
N PRO A 94 -9.69 -17.80 2.06
CA PRO A 94 -9.45 -17.42 0.68
C PRO A 94 -10.27 -16.18 0.26
N ALA A 95 -11.54 -16.10 0.65
CA ALA A 95 -12.40 -14.98 0.32
C ALA A 95 -11.85 -13.67 0.87
N THR A 96 -11.52 -13.63 2.16
CA THR A 96 -10.96 -12.45 2.83
C THR A 96 -9.63 -12.03 2.18
N THR A 97 -8.76 -12.99 1.82
CA THR A 97 -7.48 -12.71 1.12
C THR A 97 -7.73 -12.05 -0.23
N LEU A 98 -8.70 -12.53 -0.99
CA LEU A 98 -9.06 -11.98 -2.30
C LEU A 98 -9.70 -10.59 -2.15
N GLU A 99 -10.64 -10.42 -1.23
CA GLU A 99 -11.30 -9.14 -0.97
C GLU A 99 -10.29 -8.05 -0.58
N VAL A 100 -9.45 -8.30 0.42
CA VAL A 100 -8.46 -7.31 0.86
C VAL A 100 -7.52 -6.94 -0.28
N SER A 101 -7.00 -7.92 -1.01
CA SER A 101 -6.01 -7.64 -2.06
C SER A 101 -6.66 -7.05 -3.32
N MET A 102 -7.76 -7.62 -3.81
CA MET A 102 -8.33 -7.22 -5.10
C MET A 102 -9.28 -6.04 -4.95
N LEU A 103 -10.28 -6.14 -4.07
CA LEU A 103 -11.26 -5.06 -3.86
C LEU A 103 -10.58 -3.84 -3.24
N GLY A 104 -9.71 -4.02 -2.23
CA GLY A 104 -8.95 -2.93 -1.64
C GLY A 104 -8.07 -2.21 -2.68
N THR A 105 -7.36 -2.95 -3.54
CA THR A 105 -6.57 -2.35 -4.62
C THR A 105 -7.47 -1.61 -5.62
N MET A 106 -8.61 -2.20 -5.99
CA MET A 106 -9.57 -1.57 -6.90
C MET A 106 -10.10 -0.26 -6.33
N ASN A 107 -10.45 -0.21 -5.05
CA ASN A 107 -10.96 1.01 -4.39
C ASN A 107 -9.93 2.16 -4.44
N ILE A 108 -8.65 1.88 -4.18
CA ILE A 108 -7.57 2.89 -4.31
C ILE A 108 -7.45 3.37 -5.76
N LEU A 109 -7.46 2.46 -6.72
CA LEU A 109 -7.32 2.82 -8.14
C LEU A 109 -8.54 3.59 -8.66
N GLU A 110 -9.76 3.23 -8.23
CA GLU A 110 -11.00 3.94 -8.56
C GLU A 110 -11.02 5.34 -7.96
N TRP A 111 -10.58 5.50 -6.71
CA TRP A 111 -10.44 6.81 -6.12
C TRP A 111 -9.53 7.72 -6.95
N VAL A 112 -8.33 7.25 -7.31
CA VAL A 112 -7.39 8.01 -8.14
C VAL A 112 -7.97 8.31 -9.53
N ARG A 113 -8.65 7.35 -10.15
CA ARG A 113 -9.30 7.53 -11.44
C ARG A 113 -10.42 8.56 -11.38
N ASN A 114 -11.29 8.46 -10.38
CA ASN A 114 -12.46 9.32 -10.26
C ASN A 114 -12.08 10.79 -10.03
N LYS A 115 -11.05 11.06 -9.21
CA LYS A 115 -10.55 12.43 -9.06
C LYS A 115 -10.01 13.03 -10.37
N LYS A 116 -9.32 12.24 -11.16
CA LYS A 116 -8.79 12.67 -12.47
C LYS A 116 -9.89 13.05 -13.46
N PHE A 117 -11.07 12.45 -13.36
CA PHE A 117 -12.18 12.63 -14.30
C PHE A 117 -13.35 13.43 -13.73
N GLN A 118 -13.21 14.06 -12.56
CA GLN A 118 -14.27 14.94 -12.05
C GLN A 118 -14.37 16.19 -12.92
N PRO A 119 -15.57 16.53 -13.41
CA PRO A 119 -15.82 17.76 -14.14
C PRO A 119 -15.97 18.91 -13.12
N SER A 120 -14.90 19.30 -12.45
CA SER A 120 -14.86 20.58 -11.76
C SER A 120 -14.32 21.62 -12.72
N ASP A 121 -14.89 22.84 -12.74
CA ASP A 121 -14.45 23.95 -13.58
C ASP A 121 -12.99 24.37 -13.31
N GLU A 122 -12.40 23.90 -12.24
CA GLU A 122 -10.97 23.91 -11.95
C GLU A 122 -10.38 22.51 -12.23
N GLN A 123 -9.75 22.34 -13.39
CA GLN A 123 -8.94 21.15 -13.69
C GLN A 123 -7.79 21.09 -12.70
N VAL A 124 -8.00 20.37 -11.58
CA VAL A 124 -6.89 20.00 -10.70
C VAL A 124 -6.07 18.97 -11.45
N ASP A 125 -4.89 19.36 -11.94
CA ASP A 125 -3.94 18.45 -12.60
C ASP A 125 -3.26 17.52 -11.54
N TRP A 126 -4.12 16.87 -10.74
CA TRP A 126 -3.70 15.95 -9.70
C TRP A 126 -3.41 14.58 -10.32
N LYS A 127 -2.17 14.18 -10.23
CA LYS A 127 -1.66 12.92 -10.78
C LYS A 127 -0.77 12.22 -9.76
N PRO A 128 -1.34 11.60 -8.72
CA PRO A 128 -0.53 10.89 -7.74
C PRO A 128 0.14 9.69 -8.39
N ARG A 129 1.33 9.35 -7.91
CA ARG A 129 1.93 8.07 -8.21
C ARG A 129 1.44 7.03 -7.22
N VAL A 130 0.88 5.94 -7.71
CA VAL A 130 0.56 4.77 -6.89
C VAL A 130 1.74 3.80 -6.93
N VAL A 131 2.29 3.46 -5.77
CA VAL A 131 3.33 2.44 -5.61
C VAL A 131 2.70 1.22 -4.96
N PHE A 132 2.44 0.19 -5.75
CA PHE A 132 1.78 -1.03 -5.30
C PHE A 132 2.78 -2.08 -4.82
N ALA A 133 2.49 -2.68 -3.66
CA ALA A 133 3.26 -3.79 -3.10
C ALA A 133 2.90 -5.13 -3.77
N GLY A 134 3.56 -5.40 -4.88
CA GLY A 134 3.52 -6.70 -5.56
C GLY A 134 4.35 -7.76 -4.84
N SER A 135 4.29 -9.00 -5.32
CA SER A 135 4.97 -10.15 -4.72
C SER A 135 5.72 -10.98 -5.76
N SER A 136 6.86 -11.53 -5.36
CA SER A 136 7.60 -12.52 -6.17
C SER A 136 6.83 -13.82 -6.37
N SER A 137 5.82 -14.11 -5.52
CA SER A 137 4.98 -15.29 -5.64
C SER A 137 4.28 -15.41 -7.00
N VAL A 138 4.10 -14.29 -7.72
CA VAL A 138 3.52 -14.28 -9.08
C VAL A 138 4.31 -15.17 -10.06
N HIS A 139 5.60 -15.40 -9.81
CA HIS A 139 6.45 -16.27 -10.63
C HIS A 139 6.27 -17.76 -10.33
N SER A 140 5.57 -18.12 -9.24
CA SER A 140 5.38 -19.51 -8.83
C SER A 140 4.15 -20.20 -9.45
N GLY A 141 3.38 -19.49 -10.28
CA GLY A 141 2.15 -19.96 -10.91
C GLY A 141 0.89 -19.44 -10.20
N LYS A 142 0.06 -18.73 -10.95
CA LYS A 142 -1.08 -17.95 -10.41
C LYS A 142 -2.14 -18.77 -9.68
N TYR A 143 -2.30 -20.04 -9.99
CA TYR A 143 -3.31 -20.92 -9.38
C TYR A 143 -2.77 -21.78 -8.23
N LYS A 144 -1.55 -21.53 -7.78
CA LYS A 144 -0.91 -22.34 -6.75
C LYS A 144 -1.56 -22.20 -5.37
N ASN A 145 -2.04 -21.01 -5.03
CA ASN A 145 -2.75 -20.72 -3.79
C ASN A 145 -3.50 -19.38 -3.89
N PRO A 146 -4.48 -19.10 -2.99
CA PRO A 146 -5.28 -17.88 -3.02
C PRO A 146 -4.46 -16.59 -2.89
N TYR A 147 -3.41 -16.59 -2.05
CA TYR A 147 -2.52 -15.42 -1.89
C TYR A 147 -1.82 -15.06 -3.21
N THR A 148 -1.20 -16.05 -3.88
CA THR A 148 -0.54 -15.83 -5.17
C THR A 148 -1.53 -15.36 -6.22
N PHE A 149 -2.72 -15.97 -6.26
CA PHE A 149 -3.78 -15.56 -7.18
C PHE A 149 -4.19 -14.10 -6.93
N SER A 150 -4.43 -13.72 -5.67
CA SER A 150 -4.81 -12.34 -5.32
C SER A 150 -3.75 -11.31 -5.76
N LYS A 151 -2.47 -11.62 -5.56
CA LYS A 151 -1.36 -10.72 -5.96
C LYS A 151 -1.23 -10.59 -7.48
N VAL A 152 -1.38 -11.70 -8.23
CA VAL A 152 -1.39 -11.66 -9.71
C VAL A 152 -2.56 -10.81 -10.21
N MET A 153 -3.76 -11.02 -9.67
CA MET A 153 -4.94 -10.26 -10.12
C MET A 153 -4.85 -8.77 -9.75
N SER A 154 -4.27 -8.44 -8.60
CA SER A 154 -4.01 -7.04 -8.23
C SER A 154 -2.96 -6.38 -9.14
N ASP A 155 -1.91 -7.11 -9.55
CA ASP A 155 -0.96 -6.65 -10.58
C ASP A 155 -1.69 -6.33 -11.90
N GLU A 156 -2.57 -7.25 -12.35
CA GLU A 156 -3.35 -7.07 -13.59
C GLU A 156 -4.32 -5.88 -13.48
N LEU A 157 -4.97 -5.68 -12.33
CA LEU A 157 -5.77 -4.47 -12.06
C LEU A 157 -4.91 -3.21 -12.21
N CYS A 158 -3.76 -3.15 -11.56
CA CYS A 158 -2.84 -2.02 -11.67
C CYS A 158 -2.46 -1.73 -13.14
N MET A 159 -2.13 -2.76 -13.90
CA MET A 159 -1.76 -2.63 -15.32
C MET A 159 -2.94 -2.21 -16.21
N MET A 160 -4.15 -2.70 -15.92
CA MET A 160 -5.37 -2.29 -16.61
C MET A 160 -5.65 -0.79 -16.38
N TYR A 161 -5.63 -0.34 -15.11
CA TYR A 161 -5.87 1.07 -14.78
C TYR A 161 -4.80 2.00 -15.39
N LYS A 162 -3.54 1.54 -15.41
CA LYS A 162 -2.46 2.26 -16.08
C LYS A 162 -2.71 2.42 -17.58
N LYS A 163 -3.08 1.34 -18.27
CA LYS A 163 -3.24 1.32 -19.74
C LYS A 163 -4.51 2.02 -20.21
N ILE A 164 -5.62 1.81 -19.52
CA ILE A 164 -6.94 2.31 -19.97
C ILE A 164 -7.19 3.70 -19.43
N TYR A 165 -6.89 3.95 -18.15
CA TYR A 165 -7.23 5.21 -17.48
C TYR A 165 -6.02 6.14 -17.24
N GLY A 166 -4.82 5.70 -17.61
CA GLY A 166 -3.59 6.50 -17.45
C GLY A 166 -3.25 6.83 -15.99
N VAL A 167 -3.61 5.94 -15.06
CA VAL A 167 -3.17 6.04 -13.65
C VAL A 167 -1.67 5.74 -13.59
N ASP A 168 -0.86 6.61 -12.95
CA ASP A 168 0.58 6.37 -12.80
C ASP A 168 0.81 5.32 -11.69
N VAL A 169 0.96 4.06 -12.10
CA VAL A 169 1.22 2.93 -11.19
C VAL A 169 2.61 2.36 -11.41
N SER A 170 3.32 2.14 -10.31
CA SER A 170 4.57 1.38 -10.24
C SER A 170 4.39 0.17 -9.33
N ILE A 171 4.77 -1.01 -9.78
CA ILE A 171 4.67 -2.26 -9.02
C ILE A 171 6.03 -2.62 -8.45
N CYS A 172 6.17 -2.62 -7.12
CA CYS A 172 7.37 -3.06 -6.41
C CYS A 172 7.21 -4.53 -6.02
N ARG A 173 7.95 -5.43 -6.67
CA ARG A 173 7.91 -6.87 -6.36
C ARG A 173 8.78 -7.19 -5.17
N PHE A 174 8.16 -7.44 -4.03
CA PHE A 174 8.87 -7.89 -2.84
C PHE A 174 9.16 -9.40 -2.92
N TYR A 175 10.37 -9.74 -2.55
CA TYR A 175 10.83 -11.12 -2.33
C TYR A 175 10.77 -11.43 -0.83
N ASN A 176 11.83 -11.97 -0.25
CA ASN A 176 11.91 -12.22 1.18
C ASN A 176 12.35 -10.94 1.88
N VAL A 177 11.42 -10.29 2.56
CA VAL A 177 11.69 -9.07 3.35
C VAL A 177 11.84 -9.45 4.81
N TYR A 178 12.83 -8.88 5.48
CA TYR A 178 13.09 -9.03 6.91
C TYR A 178 13.61 -7.71 7.49
N GLY A 179 13.44 -7.52 8.80
CA GLY A 179 13.93 -6.30 9.48
C GLY A 179 13.14 -5.94 10.75
N PRO A 180 13.41 -4.77 11.32
CA PRO A 180 12.71 -4.26 12.49
C PRO A 180 11.18 -4.22 12.28
N HIS A 181 10.41 -4.38 13.36
CA HIS A 181 8.94 -4.42 13.37
C HIS A 181 8.32 -5.62 12.63
N GLN A 182 9.12 -6.60 12.23
CA GLN A 182 8.61 -7.85 11.69
C GLN A 182 7.88 -8.62 12.77
N LEU A 183 6.76 -9.28 12.41
CA LEU A 183 6.03 -10.14 13.32
C LEU A 183 6.91 -11.32 13.77
N THR A 184 6.98 -11.56 15.07
CA THR A 184 7.71 -12.65 15.71
C THR A 184 6.80 -13.78 16.18
N GLU A 185 5.48 -13.54 16.19
CA GLU A 185 4.45 -14.48 16.64
C GLU A 185 3.25 -14.47 15.69
N GLY A 186 2.44 -15.53 15.73
CA GLY A 186 1.21 -15.69 14.96
C GLY A 186 1.42 -16.19 13.54
N ASP A 187 0.32 -16.41 12.82
CA ASP A 187 0.26 -17.05 11.51
C ASP A 187 0.96 -16.25 10.39
N TYR A 188 1.19 -14.96 10.66
CA TYR A 188 1.81 -14.04 9.71
C TYR A 188 3.32 -13.81 9.95
N CYS A 189 3.94 -14.47 10.91
CA CYS A 189 5.40 -14.34 11.13
C CYS A 189 6.22 -15.11 10.08
N THR A 190 7.49 -14.73 9.91
CA THR A 190 8.44 -15.43 9.03
C THR A 190 9.41 -16.27 9.87
N VAL A 191 10.06 -17.25 9.22
CA VAL A 191 11.13 -18.05 9.86
C VAL A 191 12.22 -17.14 10.44
N VAL A 192 12.62 -16.08 9.75
CA VAL A 192 13.61 -15.12 10.26
C VAL A 192 13.09 -14.29 11.45
N GLY A 193 11.76 -14.11 11.59
CA GLY A 193 11.16 -13.44 12.73
C GLY A 193 11.03 -14.31 13.99
N ILE A 194 11.19 -15.63 13.83
CA ILE A 194 11.09 -16.60 14.94
C ILE A 194 12.46 -16.80 15.61
N PHE A 195 13.56 -16.59 14.91
CA PHE A 195 14.94 -16.69 15.38
C PHE A 195 15.60 -15.31 15.56
#